data_2d670b337935c3ec11aed9268c18fa8c
#
_entry.id   2d670b337935c3ec11aed9268c18fa8c
#
_cell.length_a   1.000
_cell.length_b   1.000
_cell.length_c   1.000
_cell.angle_alpha   90.00
_cell.angle_beta   90.00
_cell.angle_gamma   90.00
#
_symmetry.space_group_name_H-M   'P 1'
#
loop_
_entity.id
_entity.type
_entity.pdbx_description
1 polymer ?
#
loop_
_entity_poly.entity_id
_entity_poly.type
_entity_poly.pdbx_seq_one_letter_code
_entity_poly.pdbx_strand_id
1 'polypeptide(L)'
;MMQRTKIAQLFADVDAFGGKEITVAGWVRSVRDMKNFGFVTLNDGSCFRDLQVVMSRETLENYDEIAAQNVSAALICKGTLKLTPEAQQPFELTAESISVEG
;
A
#
# COMPACT_ATOMS: atom_id res chain seq x y z
N MET A 1 9.17 18.10 4.99
CA MET A 1 8.86 16.92 5.82
C MET A 1 7.72 16.16 5.18
N MET A 2 7.92 14.87 4.95
CA MET A 2 6.91 14.05 4.30
C MET A 2 5.81 13.67 5.30
N GLN A 3 4.57 14.05 5.02
CA GLN A 3 3.44 13.64 5.85
C GLN A 3 3.00 12.25 5.45
N ARG A 4 2.88 11.37 6.44
CA ARG A 4 2.40 10.02 6.23
C ARG A 4 0.95 9.92 6.67
N THR A 5 0.14 9.28 5.84
CA THR A 5 -1.26 9.05 6.14
C THR A 5 -1.39 7.72 6.90
N LYS A 6 -2.12 7.71 7.98
CA LYS A 6 -2.38 6.48 8.74
C LYS A 6 -3.48 5.68 8.04
N ILE A 7 -3.35 4.36 8.06
CA ILE A 7 -4.35 3.47 7.46
C ILE A 7 -5.72 3.70 8.10
N ALA A 8 -5.78 3.92 9.40
CA ALA A 8 -7.04 4.21 10.09
C ALA A 8 -7.73 5.45 9.54
N GLN A 9 -6.97 6.47 9.12
CA GLN A 9 -7.54 7.69 8.55
C GLN A 9 -8.21 7.40 7.20
N LEU A 10 -7.65 6.49 6.41
CA LEU A 10 -8.22 6.11 5.14
C LEU A 10 -9.58 5.44 5.30
N PHE A 11 -9.70 4.54 6.29
CA PHE A 11 -10.98 3.88 6.57
C PHE A 11 -12.01 4.81 7.21
N ALA A 12 -11.54 5.80 7.96
CA ALA A 12 -12.43 6.75 8.62
C ALA A 12 -13.02 7.78 7.65
N ASP A 13 -12.28 8.15 6.61
CA ASP A 13 -12.70 9.20 5.69
C ASP A 13 -12.23 8.91 4.27
N VAL A 14 -12.78 7.85 3.71
CA VAL A 14 -12.41 7.34 2.38
C VAL A 14 -12.58 8.42 1.31
N ASP A 15 -13.67 9.18 1.37
CA ASP A 15 -13.98 10.17 0.34
C ASP A 15 -12.98 11.31 0.32
N ALA A 16 -12.38 11.64 1.46
CA ALA A 16 -11.40 12.72 1.54
C ALA A 16 -10.09 12.35 0.84
N PHE A 17 -9.77 11.04 0.75
CA PHE A 17 -8.51 10.56 0.21
C PHE A 17 -8.63 9.96 -1.20
N GLY A 18 -9.83 9.67 -1.65
CA GLY A 18 -10.04 9.06 -2.96
C GLY A 18 -9.45 9.89 -4.09
N GLY A 19 -8.65 9.26 -4.94
CA GLY A 19 -8.00 9.93 -6.07
C GLY A 19 -6.79 10.79 -5.71
N LYS A 20 -6.42 10.86 -4.44
CA LYS A 20 -5.29 11.68 -3.99
C LYS A 20 -4.03 10.84 -3.87
N GLU A 21 -2.89 11.50 -4.06
CA GLU A 21 -1.60 10.91 -3.81
C GLU A 21 -1.32 10.94 -2.31
N ILE A 22 -0.98 9.79 -1.74
CA ILE A 22 -0.72 9.67 -0.32
C ILE A 22 0.54 8.83 -0.09
N THR A 23 1.10 8.95 1.11
CA THR A 23 2.25 8.15 1.54
C THR A 23 1.86 7.42 2.82
N VAL A 24 2.02 6.08 2.80
CA VAL A 24 1.72 5.23 3.95
C VAL A 24 2.96 4.43 4.31
N ALA A 25 3.27 4.39 5.60
CA ALA A 25 4.37 3.57 6.12
C ALA A 25 3.78 2.48 7.01
N GLY A 26 4.29 1.27 6.89
CA GLY A 26 3.81 0.15 7.69
C GLY A 26 4.65 -1.07 7.46
N TRP A 27 4.17 -2.21 7.93
CA TRP A 27 4.88 -3.48 7.74
C TRP A 27 4.05 -4.44 6.91
N VAL A 28 4.76 -5.35 6.24
CA VAL A 28 4.17 -6.35 5.37
C VAL A 28 3.44 -7.41 6.18
N ARG A 29 2.16 -7.63 5.82
CA ARG A 29 1.38 -8.75 6.36
C ARG A 29 1.39 -9.92 5.39
N SER A 30 1.35 -9.62 4.09
CA SER A 30 1.45 -10.63 3.04
C SER A 30 1.90 -10.00 1.74
N VAL A 31 2.47 -10.80 0.86
CA VAL A 31 2.87 -10.38 -0.48
C VAL A 31 2.37 -11.44 -1.45
N ARG A 32 1.75 -11.01 -2.54
CA ARG A 32 1.33 -11.90 -3.61
C ARG A 32 1.95 -11.41 -4.91
N ASP A 33 2.87 -12.17 -5.46
CA ASP A 33 3.55 -11.86 -6.73
C ASP A 33 2.83 -12.57 -7.88
N MET A 34 2.29 -11.79 -8.80
CA MET A 34 1.57 -12.30 -9.98
C MET A 34 2.41 -12.11 -11.26
N LYS A 35 3.72 -11.97 -11.15
CA LYS A 35 4.73 -11.76 -12.21
C LYS A 35 4.78 -10.33 -12.73
N ASN A 36 3.73 -9.82 -13.38
CA ASN A 36 3.73 -8.47 -13.94
C ASN A 36 3.20 -7.44 -12.97
N PHE A 37 2.45 -7.89 -11.98
CA PHE A 37 1.92 -7.04 -10.92
C PHE A 37 1.84 -7.87 -9.64
N GLY A 38 1.55 -7.20 -8.54
CA GLY A 38 1.41 -7.89 -7.27
C GLY A 38 0.65 -7.07 -6.25
N PHE A 39 0.38 -7.70 -5.12
CA PHE A 39 -0.34 -7.09 -4.02
C PHE A 39 0.46 -7.22 -2.74
N VAL A 40 0.56 -6.13 -2.00
CA VAL A 40 1.16 -6.13 -0.67
C VAL A 40 0.07 -5.73 0.31
N THR A 41 -0.13 -6.54 1.34
CA THR A 41 -1.04 -6.19 2.43
C THR A 41 -0.22 -5.55 3.54
N LEU A 42 -0.54 -4.30 3.84
CA LEU A 42 0.25 -3.45 4.74
C LEU A 42 -0.57 -3.05 5.96
N ASN A 43 0.07 -3.07 7.13
CA ASN A 43 -0.56 -2.59 8.36
C ASN A 43 0.40 -1.64 9.06
N ASP A 44 -0.12 -0.56 9.63
CA ASP A 44 0.70 0.42 10.33
C ASP A 44 0.40 0.52 11.83
N GLY A 45 -0.43 -0.41 12.33
CA GLY A 45 -0.79 -0.44 13.74
C GLY A 45 -1.88 0.54 14.15
N SER A 46 -2.35 1.38 13.23
CA SER A 46 -3.37 2.38 13.58
C SER A 46 -4.78 1.79 13.64
N CYS A 47 -5.00 0.64 13.04
CA CYS A 47 -6.28 -0.07 13.11
C CYS A 47 -6.09 -1.55 12.83
N PHE A 48 -7.15 -2.34 12.98
CA PHE A 48 -7.10 -3.79 12.74
C PHE A 48 -7.16 -4.15 11.26
N ARG A 49 -7.49 -3.20 10.40
CA ARG A 49 -7.63 -3.46 8.97
C ARG A 49 -6.30 -3.21 8.26
N ASP A 50 -6.06 -4.00 7.23
CA ASP A 50 -4.87 -3.87 6.40
C ASP A 50 -5.20 -3.08 5.15
N LEU A 51 -4.19 -2.38 4.62
CA LEU A 51 -4.30 -1.67 3.35
C LEU A 51 -3.76 -2.58 2.25
N GLN A 52 -4.53 -2.73 1.17
CA GLN A 52 -4.04 -3.43 -0.01
C GLN A 52 -3.29 -2.45 -0.90
N VAL A 53 -2.02 -2.75 -1.15
CA VAL A 53 -1.18 -1.95 -2.04
C VAL A 53 -0.99 -2.74 -3.33
N VAL A 54 -1.37 -2.13 -4.45
CA VAL A 54 -1.19 -2.72 -5.78
C VAL A 54 0.13 -2.21 -6.34
N MET A 55 1.01 -3.12 -6.74
CA MET A 55 2.28 -2.75 -7.35
C MET A 55 2.39 -3.34 -8.74
N SER A 56 3.03 -2.61 -9.65
CA SER A 56 3.22 -3.02 -11.03
C SER A 56 4.70 -3.03 -11.37
N ARG A 57 5.13 -4.07 -12.07
CA ARG A 57 6.52 -4.17 -12.55
C ARG A 57 6.87 -3.02 -13.50
N GLU A 58 5.90 -2.53 -14.25
CA GLU A 58 6.12 -1.41 -15.16
C GLU A 58 6.39 -0.10 -14.43
N THR A 59 5.81 0.06 -13.24
CA THR A 59 5.90 1.29 -12.46
C THR A 59 7.04 1.26 -11.45
N LEU A 60 7.24 0.10 -10.80
CA LEU A 60 8.24 -0.03 -9.74
C LEU A 60 9.54 -0.60 -10.29
N GLU A 61 10.62 0.19 -10.19
CA GLU A 61 11.95 -0.27 -10.58
C GLU A 61 12.44 -1.39 -9.68
N ASN A 62 12.01 -1.39 -8.43
CA ASN A 62 12.41 -2.38 -7.44
C ASN A 62 11.34 -3.42 -7.16
N TYR A 63 10.52 -3.74 -8.15
CA TYR A 63 9.44 -4.72 -8.00
C TYR A 63 9.92 -6.04 -7.39
N ASP A 64 11.00 -6.60 -7.92
CA ASP A 64 11.51 -7.89 -7.43
C ASP A 64 11.99 -7.80 -5.98
N GLU A 65 12.57 -6.68 -5.58
CA GLU A 65 12.98 -6.46 -4.20
C GLU A 65 11.77 -6.47 -3.26
N ILE A 66 10.70 -5.81 -3.66
CA ILE A 66 9.48 -5.74 -2.84
C ILE A 66 8.78 -7.10 -2.81
N ALA A 67 8.72 -7.79 -3.95
CA ALA A 67 8.09 -9.11 -4.03
C ALA A 67 8.81 -10.15 -3.17
N ALA A 68 10.08 -9.95 -2.90
CA ALA A 68 10.89 -10.86 -2.09
C ALA A 68 10.84 -10.55 -0.58
N GLN A 69 10.13 -9.50 -0.16
CA GLN A 69 10.09 -9.13 1.25
C GLN A 69 9.30 -10.13 2.07
N ASN A 70 9.75 -10.32 3.29
CA ASN A 70 9.10 -11.21 4.24
C ASN A 70 8.03 -10.46 5.04
N VAL A 71 7.16 -11.22 5.68
CA VAL A 71 6.20 -10.67 6.65
C VAL A 71 6.98 -9.88 7.72
N SER A 72 6.44 -8.75 8.09
CA SER A 72 7.01 -7.80 9.08
C SER A 72 8.11 -6.90 8.54
N ALA A 73 8.47 -7.00 7.26
CA ALA A 73 9.37 -6.00 6.65
C ALA A 73 8.68 -4.63 6.64
N ALA A 74 9.42 -3.57 6.98
CA ALA A 74 8.88 -2.22 7.00
C ALA A 74 9.00 -1.56 5.63
N LEU A 75 7.88 -1.02 5.13
CA LEU A 75 7.84 -0.37 3.83
C LEU A 75 7.24 1.03 3.93
N ILE A 76 7.68 1.90 3.03
CA ILE A 76 7.03 3.19 2.79
C ILE A 76 6.48 3.14 1.37
N CYS A 77 5.16 3.29 1.25
CA CYS A 77 4.47 3.20 -0.03
C CYS A 77 3.88 4.55 -0.39
N LYS A 78 4.17 5.03 -1.59
CA LYS A 78 3.62 6.27 -2.13
C LYS A 78 2.84 5.95 -3.38
N GLY A 79 1.63 6.49 -3.49
CA GLY A 79 0.80 6.27 -4.65
C GLY A 79 -0.54 6.96 -4.56
N THR A 80 -1.45 6.58 -5.45
CA THR A 80 -2.79 7.16 -5.53
C THR A 80 -3.80 6.21 -4.93
N LEU A 81 -4.66 6.72 -4.06
CA LEU A 81 -5.74 5.92 -3.48
C LEU A 81 -6.86 5.77 -4.51
N LYS A 82 -7.14 4.52 -4.87
CA LYS A 82 -8.18 4.20 -5.83
C LYS A 82 -9.38 3.62 -5.09
N LEU A 83 -10.55 4.20 -5.28
CA LEU A 83 -11.78 3.70 -4.66
C LEU A 83 -12.27 2.45 -5.40
N THR A 84 -12.60 1.41 -4.63
CA THR A 84 -13.07 0.13 -5.18
C THR A 84 -14.31 -0.30 -4.41
N PRO A 85 -15.44 0.43 -4.54
CA PRO A 85 -16.62 0.20 -3.70
C PRO A 85 -17.26 -1.17 -3.90
N GLU A 86 -17.04 -1.83 -5.03
CA GLU A 86 -17.59 -3.14 -5.32
C GLU A 86 -16.68 -4.30 -4.89
N ALA A 87 -15.45 -3.99 -4.48
CA ALA A 87 -14.51 -5.00 -4.03
C ALA A 87 -14.67 -5.27 -2.54
N GLN A 88 -13.99 -6.30 -2.03
CA GLN A 88 -13.98 -6.61 -0.59
C GLN A 88 -13.42 -5.45 0.23
N GLN A 89 -12.43 -4.77 -0.31
CA GLN A 89 -11.87 -3.56 0.30
C GLN A 89 -12.50 -2.35 -0.37
N PRO A 90 -12.84 -1.28 0.39
CA PRO A 90 -13.45 -0.10 -0.20
C PRO A 90 -12.49 0.72 -1.05
N PHE A 91 -11.19 0.45 -0.95
CA PHE A 91 -10.16 1.17 -1.69
C PHE A 91 -8.88 0.35 -1.72
N GLU A 92 -7.96 0.75 -2.58
CA GLU A 92 -6.62 0.20 -2.65
C GLU A 92 -5.63 1.32 -3.00
N LEU A 93 -4.37 1.14 -2.62
CA LEU A 93 -3.31 2.09 -2.97
C LEU A 93 -2.60 1.58 -4.21
N THR A 94 -2.68 2.35 -5.30
CA THR A 94 -1.92 2.06 -6.51
C THR A 94 -0.53 2.67 -6.34
N ALA A 95 0.45 1.85 -6.04
CA ALA A 95 1.78 2.31 -5.67
C ALA A 95 2.54 2.87 -6.87
N GLU A 96 3.10 4.05 -6.70
CA GLU A 96 4.03 4.65 -7.66
C GLU A 96 5.46 4.39 -7.24
N SER A 97 5.70 4.31 -5.92
CA SER A 97 7.01 3.96 -5.38
C SER A 97 6.84 3.25 -4.05
N ILE A 98 7.73 2.31 -3.79
CA ILE A 98 7.79 1.59 -2.51
C ILE A 98 9.25 1.50 -2.11
N SER A 99 9.56 1.85 -0.87
CA SER A 99 10.91 1.71 -0.34
C SER A 99 10.91 0.84 0.90
N VAL A 100 11.99 0.09 1.08
CA VAL A 100 12.18 -0.79 2.23
C VAL A 100 12.90 -0.01 3.33
N GLU A 101 12.35 -0.01 4.53
CA GLU A 101 12.90 0.71 5.66
C GLU A 101 13.68 -0.16 6.65
N GLY A 102 13.49 -1.46 6.59
CA GLY A 102 14.23 -2.27 7.55
C GLY A 102 14.02 -3.74 7.45
#